data_89453beb90dde5576261a615374f48e5
#
_entry.id   89453beb90dde5576261a615374f48e5
#
_cell.length_a   1.000
_cell.length_b   1.000
_cell.length_c   1.000
_cell.angle_alpha   90.00
_cell.angle_beta   90.00
_cell.angle_gamma   90.00
#
_symmetry.space_group_name_H-M   'P 1'
#
loop_
_entity.id
_entity.type
_entity.pdbx_description
1 polymer ?
#
loop_
_entity_poly.entity_id
_entity_poly.type
_entity_poly.pdbx_seq_one_letter_code
_entity_poly.pdbx_strand_id
1 'polypeptide(L)'
;MQRVERAVRIVAVQAALLTTALHLLWAVPRLSPSMLTESVADSRPFLFVPAAVLLIAVAVAVFRGYRYRRLSTLGGGTLAALLVGYPLYHGESAADALASEPLALAAVVVEAVGIVAFAGLYYFHHPDRLGLAAGTNKNADND
;
A
#
# COMPACT_ATOMS: atom_id res chain seq x y z
N MET A 1 16.01 13.22 -11.53
CA MET A 1 15.47 11.88 -11.24
C MET A 1 15.44 11.57 -9.74
N GLN A 2 16.50 11.77 -8.96
CA GLN A 2 16.54 11.47 -7.50
C GLN A 2 15.47 12.20 -6.65
N ARG A 3 15.12 13.44 -6.99
CA ARG A 3 14.08 14.20 -6.26
C ARG A 3 12.69 13.60 -6.45
N VAL A 4 12.36 13.18 -7.68
CA VAL A 4 11.06 12.57 -7.99
C VAL A 4 10.93 11.20 -7.31
N GLU A 5 11.97 10.36 -7.38
CA GLU A 5 12.00 9.07 -6.68
C GLU A 5 11.79 9.24 -5.17
N ARG A 6 12.46 10.25 -4.56
CA ARG A 6 12.30 10.56 -3.14
C ARG A 6 10.86 10.98 -2.80
N ALA A 7 10.26 11.84 -3.63
CA ALA A 7 8.88 12.27 -3.44
C ALA A 7 7.91 11.08 -3.54
N VAL A 8 8.04 10.25 -4.56
CA VAL A 8 7.22 9.04 -4.75
C VAL A 8 7.40 8.06 -3.57
N ARG A 9 8.61 7.91 -3.06
CA ARG A 9 8.90 7.09 -1.87
C ARG A 9 8.15 7.60 -0.64
N ILE A 10 8.19 8.92 -0.39
CA ILE A 10 7.48 9.54 0.75
C ILE A 10 5.98 9.29 0.60
N VAL A 11 5.41 9.51 -0.58
CA VAL A 11 3.98 9.29 -0.84
C VAL A 11 3.61 7.82 -0.61
N ALA A 12 4.42 6.87 -1.11
CA ALA A 12 4.17 5.44 -0.92
C ALA A 12 4.17 5.04 0.57
N VAL A 13 5.15 5.54 1.35
CA VAL A 13 5.23 5.28 2.80
C VAL A 13 4.03 5.90 3.52
N GLN A 14 3.69 7.15 3.23
CA GLN A 14 2.55 7.82 3.85
C GLN A 14 1.23 7.11 3.51
N ALA A 15 1.02 6.74 2.25
CA ALA A 15 -0.18 6.01 1.86
C ALA A 15 -0.29 4.67 2.60
N ALA A 16 0.79 3.88 2.68
CA ALA A 16 0.79 2.62 3.42
C ALA A 16 0.46 2.81 4.91
N LEU A 17 1.04 3.83 5.57
CA LEU A 17 0.78 4.12 6.98
C LEU A 17 -0.63 4.66 7.22
N LEU A 18 -1.14 5.54 6.35
CA LEU A 18 -2.49 6.07 6.46
C LEU A 18 -3.54 4.98 6.23
N THR A 19 -3.37 4.13 5.20
CA THR A 19 -4.25 2.97 4.98
C THR A 19 -4.26 2.06 6.21
N THR A 20 -3.07 1.75 6.76
CA THR A 20 -2.95 0.97 7.98
C THR A 20 -3.73 1.61 9.14
N ALA A 21 -3.57 2.91 9.37
CA ALA A 21 -4.24 3.63 10.45
C ALA A 21 -5.77 3.60 10.28
N LEU A 22 -6.28 3.85 9.07
CA LEU A 22 -7.71 3.84 8.78
C LEU A 22 -8.33 2.45 8.99
N HIS A 23 -7.66 1.39 8.52
CA HIS A 23 -8.15 0.02 8.69
C HIS A 23 -8.09 -0.44 10.13
N LEU A 24 -7.03 -0.10 10.89
CA LEU A 24 -6.94 -0.42 12.32
C LEU A 24 -7.95 0.38 13.13
N LEU A 25 -8.17 1.65 12.83
CA LEU A 25 -9.19 2.48 13.48
C LEU A 25 -10.59 1.85 13.34
N TRP A 26 -10.87 1.26 12.18
CA TRP A 26 -12.12 0.55 11.94
C TRP A 26 -12.14 -0.83 12.58
N ALA A 27 -11.05 -1.60 12.51
CA ALA A 27 -10.99 -3.00 12.91
C ALA A 27 -10.87 -3.17 14.43
N VAL A 28 -10.00 -2.41 15.10
CA VAL A 28 -9.68 -2.61 16.53
C VAL A 28 -10.89 -2.59 17.45
N PRO A 29 -11.84 -1.64 17.34
CA PRO A 29 -13.05 -1.64 18.17
C PRO A 29 -13.98 -2.84 17.93
N ARG A 30 -13.80 -3.51 16.78
CA ARG A 30 -14.62 -4.66 16.38
C ARG A 30 -13.98 -6.02 16.68
N LEU A 31 -12.72 -6.03 17.11
CA LEU A 31 -12.05 -7.25 17.57
C LEU A 31 -12.56 -7.61 18.95
N SER A 32 -13.36 -8.69 19.06
CA SER A 32 -13.80 -9.26 20.32
C SER A 32 -13.48 -10.76 20.38
N PRO A 33 -13.17 -11.32 21.54
CA PRO A 33 -12.94 -12.76 21.70
C PRO A 33 -14.12 -13.63 21.26
N SER A 34 -15.37 -13.13 21.40
CA SER A 34 -16.57 -13.81 20.96
C SER A 34 -16.65 -14.04 19.45
N MET A 35 -16.01 -13.18 18.66
CA MET A 35 -15.96 -13.35 17.19
C MET A 35 -15.22 -14.62 16.74
N LEU A 36 -14.36 -15.19 17.59
CA LEU A 36 -13.67 -16.45 17.27
C LEU A 36 -14.58 -17.68 17.43
N THR A 37 -15.69 -17.53 18.15
CA THR A 37 -16.61 -18.63 18.46
C THR A 37 -17.93 -18.56 17.71
N GLU A 38 -18.27 -17.40 17.14
CA GLU A 38 -19.50 -17.20 16.38
C GLU A 38 -19.31 -17.51 14.90
N SER A 39 -20.10 -18.45 14.38
CA SER A 39 -20.01 -18.92 12.99
C SER A 39 -20.43 -17.88 11.92
N VAL A 40 -20.93 -16.72 12.33
CA VAL A 40 -21.43 -15.63 11.47
C VAL A 40 -20.61 -14.35 11.66
N ALA A 41 -19.46 -14.44 12.30
CA ALA A 41 -18.61 -13.28 12.57
C ALA A 41 -18.06 -12.64 11.29
N ASP A 42 -18.07 -11.30 11.24
CA ASP A 42 -17.42 -10.54 10.19
C ASP A 42 -15.90 -10.83 10.22
N SER A 43 -15.38 -11.47 9.18
CA SER A 43 -13.97 -11.84 9.09
C SER A 43 -13.03 -10.67 8.73
N ARG A 44 -13.57 -9.53 8.29
CA ARG A 44 -12.78 -8.36 7.85
C ARG A 44 -11.77 -7.87 8.88
N PRO A 45 -12.10 -7.72 10.19
CA PRO A 45 -11.12 -7.26 11.18
C PRO A 45 -9.88 -8.16 11.23
N PHE A 46 -10.05 -9.47 11.06
CA PHE A 46 -8.93 -10.43 11.06
C PHE A 46 -8.07 -10.34 9.81
N LEU A 47 -8.61 -9.91 8.68
CA LEU A 47 -7.85 -9.67 7.45
C LEU A 47 -7.09 -8.34 7.50
N PHE A 48 -7.66 -7.32 8.14
CA PHE A 48 -7.04 -6.00 8.22
C PHE A 48 -5.80 -5.98 9.12
N VAL A 49 -5.76 -6.78 10.19
CA VAL A 49 -4.59 -6.83 11.07
C VAL A 49 -3.33 -7.33 10.35
N PRO A 50 -3.31 -8.49 9.68
CA PRO A 50 -2.13 -8.93 8.94
C PRO A 50 -1.79 -8.01 7.76
N ALA A 51 -2.78 -7.43 7.07
CA ALA A 51 -2.54 -6.45 6.03
C ALA A 51 -1.84 -5.19 6.60
N ALA A 52 -2.28 -4.72 7.77
CA ALA A 52 -1.66 -3.59 8.49
C ALA A 52 -0.20 -3.90 8.87
N VAL A 53 0.08 -5.07 9.43
CA VAL A 53 1.45 -5.50 9.78
C VAL A 53 2.33 -5.55 8.53
N LEU A 54 1.82 -6.10 7.44
CA LEU A 54 2.56 -6.17 6.17
C LEU A 54 2.85 -4.79 5.61
N LEU A 55 1.87 -3.88 5.59
CA LEU A 55 2.04 -2.50 5.10
C LEU A 55 3.03 -1.72 5.97
N ILE A 56 3.02 -1.88 7.30
CA ILE A 56 4.01 -1.26 8.19
C ILE A 56 5.42 -1.79 7.86
N ALA A 57 5.58 -3.11 7.72
CA ALA A 57 6.87 -3.71 7.40
C ALA A 57 7.42 -3.21 6.07
N VAL A 58 6.56 -3.13 5.03
CA VAL A 58 6.91 -2.58 3.72
C VAL A 58 7.26 -1.09 3.83
N ALA A 59 6.46 -0.29 4.55
CA ALA A 59 6.71 1.14 4.74
C ALA A 59 8.06 1.39 5.42
N VAL A 60 8.39 0.65 6.48
CA VAL A 60 9.67 0.73 7.18
C VAL A 60 10.83 0.35 6.25
N ALA A 61 10.70 -0.73 5.48
CA ALA A 61 11.73 -1.18 4.55
C ALA A 61 11.98 -0.15 3.44
N VAL A 62 10.91 0.39 2.85
CA VAL A 62 10.98 1.43 1.82
C VAL A 62 11.56 2.73 2.39
N PHE A 63 11.17 3.13 3.61
CA PHE A 63 11.71 4.30 4.30
C PHE A 63 13.21 4.17 4.56
N ARG A 64 13.68 3.00 4.98
CA ARG A 64 15.11 2.69 5.17
C ARG A 64 15.92 2.63 3.87
N GLY A 65 15.27 2.80 2.73
CA GLY A 65 15.93 2.85 1.43
C GLY A 65 16.17 1.50 0.78
N TYR A 66 15.57 0.43 1.27
CA TYR A 66 15.62 -0.86 0.57
C TYR A 66 14.92 -0.75 -0.78
N ARG A 67 15.69 -0.99 -1.86
CA ARG A 67 15.24 -0.81 -3.25
C ARG A 67 14.88 -2.14 -3.90
N TYR A 68 14.11 -2.97 -3.23
CA TYR A 68 13.67 -4.23 -3.78
C TYR A 68 12.33 -4.07 -4.49
N ARG A 69 12.27 -4.42 -5.77
CA ARG A 69 11.02 -4.42 -6.55
C ARG A 69 9.91 -5.24 -5.86
N ARG A 70 10.29 -6.32 -5.18
CA ARG A 70 9.35 -7.15 -4.40
C ARG A 70 8.61 -6.36 -3.32
N LEU A 71 9.26 -5.39 -2.68
CA LEU A 71 8.60 -4.53 -1.68
C LEU A 71 7.52 -3.65 -2.32
N SER A 72 7.80 -3.10 -3.50
CA SER A 72 6.80 -2.32 -4.26
C SER A 72 5.63 -3.19 -4.70
N THR A 73 5.89 -4.43 -5.14
CA THR A 73 4.83 -5.38 -5.50
C THR A 73 3.99 -5.78 -4.27
N LEU A 74 4.64 -6.05 -3.13
CA LEU A 74 3.93 -6.40 -1.89
C LEU A 74 3.07 -5.23 -1.40
N GLY A 75 3.63 -4.02 -1.31
CA GLY A 75 2.89 -2.84 -0.87
C GLY A 75 1.72 -2.51 -1.81
N GLY A 76 2.00 -2.38 -3.10
CA GLY A 76 0.98 -2.08 -4.11
C GLY A 76 -0.06 -3.19 -4.22
N GLY A 77 0.35 -4.45 -4.16
CA GLY A 77 -0.55 -5.62 -4.20
C GLY A 77 -1.47 -5.69 -2.97
N THR A 78 -0.96 -5.39 -1.78
CA THR A 78 -1.78 -5.33 -0.56
C THR A 78 -2.81 -4.22 -0.64
N LEU A 79 -2.40 -3.01 -1.07
CA LEU A 79 -3.33 -1.89 -1.27
C LEU A 79 -4.38 -2.21 -2.34
N ALA A 80 -3.98 -2.85 -3.45
CA ALA A 80 -4.91 -3.27 -4.50
C ALA A 80 -5.91 -4.32 -3.99
N ALA A 81 -5.46 -5.27 -3.17
CA ALA A 81 -6.34 -6.27 -2.56
C ALA A 81 -7.37 -5.63 -1.62
N LEU A 82 -6.97 -4.63 -0.81
CA LEU A 82 -7.89 -3.88 0.04
C LEU A 82 -8.90 -3.09 -0.78
N LEU A 83 -8.42 -2.35 -1.80
CA LEU A 83 -9.24 -1.55 -2.69
C LEU A 83 -10.29 -2.40 -3.43
N VAL A 84 -9.90 -3.55 -3.98
CA VAL A 84 -10.81 -4.47 -4.68
C VAL A 84 -11.70 -5.23 -3.70
N GLY A 85 -11.20 -5.53 -2.50
CA GLY A 85 -11.97 -6.18 -1.44
C GLY A 85 -13.20 -5.41 -1.02
N TYR A 86 -13.16 -4.07 -1.07
CA TYR A 86 -14.29 -3.23 -0.69
C TYR A 86 -15.55 -3.48 -1.56
N PRO A 87 -15.51 -3.32 -2.90
CA PRO A 87 -16.67 -3.61 -3.74
C PRO A 87 -17.04 -5.10 -3.77
N LEU A 88 -16.07 -6.00 -3.62
CA LEU A 88 -16.39 -7.44 -3.53
C LEU A 88 -17.22 -7.76 -2.30
N TYR A 89 -17.00 -7.07 -1.18
CA TYR A 89 -17.76 -7.26 0.04
C TYR A 89 -19.15 -6.60 -0.01
N HIS A 90 -19.23 -5.36 -0.51
CA HIS A 90 -20.46 -4.57 -0.53
C HIS A 90 -21.36 -4.86 -1.75
N GLY A 91 -20.81 -5.50 -2.79
CA GLY A 91 -21.57 -5.80 -4.01
C GLY A 91 -22.14 -4.55 -4.66
N GLU A 92 -23.43 -4.62 -5.03
CA GLU A 92 -24.13 -3.51 -5.69
C GLU A 92 -24.29 -2.26 -4.82
N SER A 93 -24.23 -2.39 -3.48
CA SER A 93 -24.33 -1.26 -2.55
C SER A 93 -23.02 -0.55 -2.28
N ALA A 94 -21.91 -0.91 -2.94
CA ALA A 94 -20.58 -0.33 -2.69
C ALA A 94 -20.53 1.19 -2.89
N ALA A 95 -21.21 1.70 -3.90
CA ALA A 95 -21.26 3.15 -4.18
C ALA A 95 -21.99 3.93 -3.08
N ASP A 96 -23.12 3.42 -2.62
CA ASP A 96 -23.93 4.03 -1.56
C ASP A 96 -23.20 3.96 -0.21
N ALA A 97 -22.51 2.83 0.06
CA ALA A 97 -21.69 2.67 1.24
C ALA A 97 -20.52 3.66 1.25
N LEU A 98 -19.82 3.85 0.14
CA LEU A 98 -18.77 4.87 0.01
C LEU A 98 -19.28 6.29 0.20
N ALA A 99 -20.48 6.59 -0.31
CA ALA A 99 -21.08 7.92 -0.17
C ALA A 99 -21.51 8.22 1.28
N SER A 100 -21.86 7.18 2.05
CA SER A 100 -22.33 7.31 3.43
C SER A 100 -21.21 7.21 4.48
N GLU A 101 -20.07 6.60 4.14
CA GLU A 101 -18.94 6.35 5.05
C GLU A 101 -17.69 7.15 4.69
N PRO A 102 -17.46 8.34 5.26
CA PRO A 102 -16.28 9.17 4.91
C PRO A 102 -14.94 8.47 5.14
N LEU A 103 -14.85 7.58 6.14
CA LEU A 103 -13.61 6.82 6.41
C LEU A 103 -13.33 5.81 5.30
N ALA A 104 -14.37 5.14 4.77
CA ALA A 104 -14.23 4.22 3.66
C ALA A 104 -13.78 4.96 2.38
N LEU A 105 -14.39 6.10 2.10
CA LEU A 105 -13.99 6.95 0.98
C LEU A 105 -12.52 7.41 1.11
N ALA A 106 -12.11 7.85 2.31
CA ALA A 106 -10.73 8.25 2.57
C ALA A 106 -9.76 7.07 2.36
N ALA A 107 -10.10 5.87 2.82
CA ALA A 107 -9.30 4.68 2.63
C ALA A 107 -9.10 4.37 1.13
N VAL A 108 -10.19 4.34 0.36
CA VAL A 108 -10.16 4.09 -1.10
C VAL A 108 -9.26 5.09 -1.83
N VAL A 109 -9.37 6.38 -1.50
CA VAL A 109 -8.52 7.43 -2.11
C VAL A 109 -7.05 7.22 -1.77
N VAL A 110 -6.73 6.96 -0.50
CA VAL A 110 -5.36 6.74 -0.05
C VAL A 110 -4.77 5.48 -0.67
N GLU A 111 -5.55 4.40 -0.77
CA GLU A 111 -5.15 3.15 -1.42
C GLU A 111 -4.83 3.35 -2.90
N ALA A 112 -5.69 4.06 -3.63
CA ALA A 112 -5.46 4.37 -5.04
C ALA A 112 -4.17 5.19 -5.25
N VAL A 113 -3.94 6.22 -4.43
CA VAL A 113 -2.70 7.01 -4.44
C VAL A 113 -1.49 6.14 -4.12
N GLY A 114 -1.62 5.27 -3.12
CA GLY A 114 -0.55 4.34 -2.72
C GLY A 114 -0.19 3.35 -3.82
N ILE A 115 -1.17 2.77 -4.52
CA ILE A 115 -0.95 1.87 -5.65
C ILE A 115 -0.13 2.57 -6.74
N VAL A 116 -0.51 3.79 -7.12
CA VAL A 116 0.22 4.59 -8.12
C VAL A 116 1.66 4.87 -7.65
N ALA A 117 1.84 5.22 -6.38
CA ALA A 117 3.16 5.50 -5.82
C ALA A 117 4.05 4.23 -5.80
N PHE A 118 3.53 3.08 -5.39
CA PHE A 118 4.27 1.81 -5.43
C PHE A 118 4.57 1.35 -6.86
N ALA A 119 3.66 1.55 -7.81
CA ALA A 119 3.92 1.31 -9.22
C ALA A 119 5.06 2.20 -9.75
N GLY A 120 5.10 3.47 -9.34
CA GLY A 120 6.20 4.37 -9.63
C GLY A 120 7.53 3.87 -9.08
N LEU A 121 7.57 3.43 -7.81
CA LEU A 121 8.78 2.85 -7.21
C LEU A 121 9.23 1.58 -7.94
N TYR A 122 8.30 0.71 -8.30
CA TYR A 122 8.58 -0.50 -9.08
C TYR A 122 9.24 -0.17 -10.42
N TYR A 123 8.76 0.89 -11.08
CA TYR A 123 9.32 1.37 -12.35
C TYR A 123 10.72 1.98 -12.18
N PHE A 124 10.96 2.79 -11.13
CA PHE A 124 12.28 3.39 -10.86
C PHE A 124 13.34 2.34 -10.51
N HIS A 125 12.95 1.22 -9.92
CA HIS A 125 13.86 0.13 -9.56
C HIS A 125 14.03 -0.92 -10.67
N HIS A 126 13.67 -0.61 -11.92
CA HIS A 126 13.87 -1.52 -13.05
C HIS A 126 15.38 -1.68 -13.34
N PRO A 127 15.90 -2.94 -13.51
CA PRO A 127 17.32 -3.21 -13.71
C PRO A 127 17.93 -2.45 -14.88
N ASP A 128 17.19 -2.31 -15.99
CA ASP A 128 17.66 -1.62 -17.21
C ASP A 128 17.95 -0.12 -16.95
N ARG A 129 17.23 0.51 -16.03
CA ARG A 129 17.48 1.90 -15.66
C ARG A 129 18.67 2.07 -14.73
N LEU A 130 18.93 1.08 -13.88
CA LEU A 130 20.11 1.07 -13.03
C LEU A 130 21.39 0.81 -13.85
N GLY A 131 21.29 -0.02 -14.90
CA GLY A 131 22.40 -0.30 -15.83
C GLY A 131 22.77 0.90 -16.70
N LEU A 132 21.77 1.65 -17.21
CA LEU A 132 22.01 2.87 -18.00
C LEU A 132 22.69 3.99 -17.18
N ALA A 133 22.35 4.12 -15.91
CA ALA A 133 23.00 5.10 -15.01
C ALA A 133 24.46 4.74 -14.69
N ALA A 134 24.81 3.45 -14.67
CA ALA A 134 26.17 2.97 -14.45
C ALA A 134 27.04 3.07 -15.71
N GLY A 135 26.44 2.91 -16.91
CA GLY A 135 27.12 3.00 -18.20
C GLY A 135 27.57 4.43 -18.58
N THR A 136 26.80 5.44 -18.20
CA THR A 136 27.13 6.86 -18.47
C THR A 136 28.34 7.37 -17.66
N ASN A 137 28.60 6.79 -16.50
CA ASN A 137 29.73 7.22 -15.68
C ASN A 137 31.09 6.66 -16.19
N LYS A 138 31.06 5.54 -16.91
CA LYS A 138 32.29 4.91 -17.41
C LYS A 138 32.91 5.64 -18.63
N ASN A 139 32.10 6.39 -19.37
CA ASN A 139 32.58 7.14 -20.54
C ASN A 139 33.08 8.55 -20.19
N ALA A 140 32.78 9.05 -18.98
CA ALA A 140 33.24 10.37 -18.53
C ALA A 140 34.67 10.36 -17.95
N ASP A 141 35.21 9.18 -17.63
CA ASP A 141 36.57 9.04 -17.05
C ASP A 141 37.65 8.72 -18.12
N ASN A 142 37.27 8.67 -19.40
CA ASN A 142 38.17 8.31 -20.53
C ASN A 142 38.45 9.49 -21.51
N ASP A 143 37.97 10.71 -21.24
CA ASP A 143 38.25 11.94 -21.98
C ASP A 143 39.05 12.89 -21.10
#